data_298a2790da2693880e47c6f1c841e2db
#
_entry.id   298a2790da2693880e47c6f1c841e2db
#
_cell.length_a   1.000
_cell.length_b   1.000
_cell.length_c   1.000
_cell.angle_alpha   90.00
_cell.angle_beta   90.00
_cell.angle_gamma   90.00
#
_symmetry.space_group_name_H-M   'P 1'
#
loop_
_entity.id
_entity.type
_entity.pdbx_description
1 polymer ?
#
loop_
_entity_poly.entity_id
_entity_poly.type
_entity_poly.pdbx_seq_one_letter_code
_entity_poly.pdbx_strand_id
1 'polypeptide(L)'
;MLADCNYDEKVFTEQAEYIDSANLENWHIEHPNEKLIMKKLCQGGAKLLTGPRGCGKTTLLLKAYNEMRHRKDVFSVYVNFKTSLKIEPLYRKNTNGSYWFNQWLFLKIYKGILKSLRDYEIADSIDLVFNEKDIDSYINKIELGIVDEISTVNELLSISILEDEIKKILCVSEMSSCVLLLDDAAHAFSKEQQYDFFEFFRNIKSREISPKAAIYPGVTNFSASFHVGHDAEEINVWIKVADDDYIEFMIKLLQKRFPAEIFLQLTKDKDLLNLICYSSFGIPRALLNIVHNLWKEKKSVEIDCSRNSILKSIRQVNGLFMNIYKSLEEQLPIYKEFVKKGDGIYETLLESLKQYNKEKDFFNQAVEVGIKKPIPVELDKVFNFLQYAGLLMYARELSRGENGRYAIYIINYGFLIEKNVFGGRTNIKNVELATALKTRNMHEYKRFTVESLLGEGDIRDIFPFSLPPCPKCHTPRISADTKFCSECGEKLVTPSLFEGLVNNDISILPLTPSRVETIKQSSKIRTIRDILMDTDHRELRSVPGVGPYWTDKISSYAEEYIG
;
A
#
# COMPACT_ATOMS: atom_id res chain seq x y z
N MET A 1 -28.51 -32.53 15.01
CA MET A 1 -27.29 -32.38 14.19
C MET A 1 -27.28 -30.96 13.66
N LEU A 2 -26.70 -30.03 14.41
CA LEU A 2 -26.42 -28.68 13.94
C LEU A 2 -25.18 -28.83 13.07
N ALA A 3 -25.34 -28.67 11.75
CA ALA A 3 -24.22 -28.53 10.86
C ALA A 3 -23.38 -27.34 11.36
N ASP A 4 -22.13 -27.59 11.68
CA ASP A 4 -21.14 -26.56 11.97
C ASP A 4 -21.04 -25.65 10.74
N CYS A 5 -21.82 -24.57 10.73
CA CYS A 5 -21.62 -23.45 9.82
C CYS A 5 -20.33 -22.75 10.27
N ASN A 6 -19.19 -23.35 10.00
CA ASN A 6 -17.93 -22.64 9.90
C ASN A 6 -18.05 -21.77 8.65
N TYR A 7 -18.67 -20.59 8.80
CA TYR A 7 -18.54 -19.56 7.79
C TYR A 7 -17.05 -19.29 7.65
N ASP A 8 -16.56 -19.58 6.45
CA ASP A 8 -15.15 -19.61 6.14
C ASP A 8 -14.55 -18.24 6.50
N GLU A 9 -13.70 -18.18 7.52
CA GLU A 9 -12.98 -16.96 7.92
C GLU A 9 -12.22 -16.34 6.74
N LYS A 10 -12.03 -17.09 5.65
CA LYS A 10 -11.49 -16.65 4.36
C LYS A 10 -12.24 -15.47 3.73
N VAL A 11 -13.54 -15.31 3.99
CA VAL A 11 -14.32 -14.14 3.53
C VAL A 11 -13.67 -12.83 3.97
N PHE A 12 -12.96 -12.82 5.11
CA PHE A 12 -12.27 -11.65 5.67
C PHE A 12 -10.79 -11.56 5.30
N THR A 13 -10.28 -12.43 4.40
CA THR A 13 -8.93 -12.29 3.88
C THR A 13 -8.82 -10.99 3.11
N GLU A 14 -8.05 -10.04 3.63
CA GLU A 14 -7.91 -8.69 3.08
C GLU A 14 -6.87 -8.61 1.97
N GLN A 15 -5.93 -9.55 1.95
CA GLN A 15 -4.79 -9.57 1.06
C GLN A 15 -5.06 -10.52 -0.11
N ALA A 16 -4.98 -9.98 -1.33
CA ALA A 16 -5.31 -10.72 -2.53
C ALA A 16 -4.38 -11.92 -2.78
N GLU A 17 -3.13 -11.84 -2.34
CA GLU A 17 -2.14 -12.90 -2.49
C GLU A 17 -2.44 -14.17 -1.66
N TYR A 18 -3.27 -14.06 -0.60
CA TYR A 18 -3.71 -15.20 0.21
C TYR A 18 -5.09 -15.73 -0.19
N ILE A 19 -5.72 -15.11 -1.19
CA ILE A 19 -6.98 -15.59 -1.76
C ILE A 19 -6.63 -16.61 -2.84
N ASP A 20 -7.21 -17.81 -2.76
CA ASP A 20 -7.06 -18.80 -3.82
C ASP A 20 -7.64 -18.31 -5.15
N SER A 21 -7.12 -18.82 -6.26
CA SER A 21 -7.47 -18.32 -7.61
C SER A 21 -8.98 -18.41 -7.90
N ALA A 22 -9.66 -19.44 -7.43
CA ALA A 22 -11.10 -19.61 -7.64
C ALA A 22 -11.90 -18.54 -6.88
N ASN A 23 -11.53 -18.26 -5.63
CA ASN A 23 -12.16 -17.20 -4.85
C ASN A 23 -11.78 -15.81 -5.37
N LEU A 24 -10.56 -15.61 -5.88
CA LEU A 24 -10.17 -14.35 -6.49
C LEU A 24 -11.08 -14.01 -7.68
N GLU A 25 -11.39 -14.98 -8.54
CA GLU A 25 -12.31 -14.81 -9.67
C GLU A 25 -13.76 -14.60 -9.22
N ASN A 26 -14.23 -15.42 -8.27
CA ASN A 26 -15.60 -15.34 -7.76
C ASN A 26 -15.89 -14.02 -7.03
N TRP A 27 -14.91 -13.50 -6.29
CA TRP A 27 -15.05 -12.26 -5.49
C TRP A 27 -14.61 -11.01 -6.25
N HIS A 28 -14.09 -11.18 -7.45
CA HIS A 28 -13.72 -10.04 -8.28
C HIS A 28 -14.95 -9.25 -8.70
N ILE A 29 -14.82 -7.93 -8.60
CA ILE A 29 -15.76 -6.95 -9.13
C ILE A 29 -15.01 -6.09 -10.13
N GLU A 30 -15.62 -5.89 -11.28
CA GLU A 30 -15.05 -5.04 -12.32
C GLU A 30 -14.90 -3.60 -11.81
N HIS A 31 -13.66 -3.13 -11.72
CA HIS A 31 -13.34 -1.75 -11.35
C HIS A 31 -13.99 -0.79 -12.37
N PRO A 32 -14.52 0.40 -11.99
CA PRO A 32 -15.16 1.34 -12.93
C PRO A 32 -14.33 1.61 -14.19
N ASN A 33 -13.02 1.66 -14.08
CA ASN A 33 -12.10 1.86 -15.19
C ASN A 33 -11.36 0.57 -15.61
N GLU A 34 -11.85 -0.59 -15.24
CA GLU A 34 -11.11 -1.86 -15.38
C GLU A 34 -10.71 -2.16 -16.82
N LYS A 35 -11.62 -1.99 -17.79
CA LYS A 35 -11.32 -2.23 -19.20
C LYS A 35 -10.10 -1.44 -19.67
N LEU A 36 -9.99 -0.18 -19.25
CA LEU A 36 -8.84 0.66 -19.57
C LEU A 36 -7.58 0.21 -18.83
N ILE A 37 -7.70 -0.07 -17.53
CA ILE A 37 -6.59 -0.52 -16.69
C ILE A 37 -6.06 -1.86 -17.22
N MET A 38 -6.92 -2.85 -17.43
CA MET A 38 -6.53 -4.16 -17.93
C MET A 38 -5.92 -4.08 -19.32
N LYS A 39 -6.51 -3.27 -20.23
CA LYS A 39 -5.90 -3.01 -21.53
C LYS A 39 -4.46 -2.50 -21.39
N LYS A 40 -4.20 -1.52 -20.49
CA LYS A 40 -2.86 -0.97 -20.27
C LYS A 40 -1.91 -1.97 -19.58
N LEU A 41 -2.41 -2.81 -18.68
CA LEU A 41 -1.59 -3.83 -18.01
C LEU A 41 -1.19 -4.97 -18.97
N CYS A 42 -2.12 -5.41 -19.82
CA CYS A 42 -1.88 -6.50 -20.77
C CYS A 42 -1.22 -6.08 -22.09
N GLN A 43 -0.99 -4.77 -22.28
CA GLN A 43 -0.30 -4.24 -23.47
C GLN A 43 1.17 -3.96 -23.22
N GLY A 44 1.93 -3.78 -24.30
CA GLY A 44 3.34 -3.39 -24.27
C GLY A 44 3.60 -2.06 -23.55
N GLY A 45 4.86 -1.82 -23.21
CA GLY A 45 5.36 -0.62 -22.55
C GLY A 45 5.27 -0.66 -21.03
N ALA A 46 6.13 0.11 -20.37
CA ALA A 46 6.22 0.16 -18.92
C ALA A 46 5.04 0.94 -18.30
N LYS A 47 4.48 0.45 -17.19
CA LYS A 47 3.37 1.08 -16.47
C LYS A 47 3.62 1.06 -14.96
N LEU A 48 3.14 2.10 -14.28
CA LEU A 48 3.17 2.24 -12.83
C LEU A 48 1.74 2.34 -12.30
N LEU A 49 1.31 1.37 -11.48
CA LEU A 49 0.01 1.41 -10.82
C LEU A 49 0.14 2.18 -9.52
N THR A 50 -0.55 3.30 -9.41
CA THR A 50 -0.52 4.15 -8.22
C THR A 50 -1.85 4.18 -7.49
N GLY A 51 -1.79 4.38 -6.17
CA GLY A 51 -2.95 4.52 -5.29
C GLY A 51 -2.56 4.21 -3.84
N PRO A 52 -3.43 4.52 -2.86
CA PRO A 52 -3.19 4.27 -1.46
C PRO A 52 -3.07 2.78 -1.13
N ARG A 53 -2.68 2.48 0.10
CA ARG A 53 -2.67 1.10 0.59
C ARG A 53 -4.11 0.54 0.67
N GLY A 54 -4.31 -0.68 0.16
CA GLY A 54 -5.63 -1.34 0.18
C GLY A 54 -6.61 -0.96 -0.95
N CYS A 55 -6.18 -0.17 -1.96
CA CYS A 55 -7.02 0.21 -3.11
C CYS A 55 -7.16 -0.87 -4.21
N GLY A 56 -6.50 -2.04 -4.06
CA GLY A 56 -6.67 -3.17 -4.97
C GLY A 56 -5.60 -3.32 -6.05
N LYS A 57 -4.40 -2.70 -5.93
CA LYS A 57 -3.30 -2.86 -6.90
C LYS A 57 -2.94 -4.31 -7.15
N THR A 58 -2.67 -5.06 -6.09
CA THR A 58 -2.36 -6.50 -6.14
C THR A 58 -3.45 -7.30 -6.84
N THR A 59 -4.73 -7.03 -6.54
CA THR A 59 -5.87 -7.70 -7.18
C THR A 59 -5.87 -7.48 -8.70
N LEU A 60 -5.61 -6.24 -9.15
CA LEU A 60 -5.55 -5.92 -10.58
C LEU A 60 -4.34 -6.58 -11.27
N LEU A 61 -3.16 -6.63 -10.60
CA LEU A 61 -1.99 -7.33 -11.13
C LEU A 61 -2.23 -8.84 -11.25
N LEU A 62 -2.80 -9.47 -10.23
CA LEU A 62 -3.13 -10.90 -10.25
C LEU A 62 -4.21 -11.21 -11.30
N LYS A 63 -5.19 -10.33 -11.45
CA LYS A 63 -6.18 -10.48 -12.53
C LYS A 63 -5.52 -10.38 -13.90
N ALA A 64 -4.64 -9.39 -14.11
CA ALA A 64 -3.90 -9.27 -15.37
C ALA A 64 -3.05 -10.50 -15.65
N TYR A 65 -2.41 -11.07 -14.62
CA TYR A 65 -1.68 -12.33 -14.71
C TYR A 65 -2.58 -13.47 -15.21
N ASN A 66 -3.74 -13.65 -14.55
CA ASN A 66 -4.68 -14.71 -14.90
C ASN A 66 -5.26 -14.52 -16.31
N GLU A 67 -5.65 -13.30 -16.71
CA GLU A 67 -6.14 -13.04 -18.07
C GLU A 67 -5.09 -13.34 -19.15
N MET A 68 -3.83 -12.91 -18.91
CA MET A 68 -2.73 -13.17 -19.88
C MET A 68 -2.39 -14.65 -19.96
N ARG A 69 -2.51 -15.41 -18.88
CA ARG A 69 -2.24 -16.86 -18.87
C ARG A 69 -3.15 -17.65 -19.82
N HIS A 70 -4.34 -17.15 -20.11
CA HIS A 70 -5.26 -17.75 -21.08
C HIS A 70 -5.01 -17.27 -22.53
N ARG A 71 -4.07 -16.36 -22.74
CA ARG A 71 -3.68 -15.87 -24.05
C ARG A 71 -2.51 -16.69 -24.58
N LYS A 72 -2.45 -16.81 -25.92
CA LYS A 72 -1.37 -17.57 -26.60
C LYS A 72 -0.23 -16.67 -27.08
N ASP A 73 -0.37 -15.36 -26.97
CA ASP A 73 0.56 -14.38 -27.54
C ASP A 73 1.44 -13.68 -26.49
N VAL A 74 1.16 -13.89 -25.19
CA VAL A 74 1.84 -13.18 -24.09
C VAL A 74 2.26 -14.14 -22.98
N PHE A 75 3.53 -14.08 -22.58
CA PHE A 75 4.04 -14.71 -21.37
C PHE A 75 3.98 -13.72 -20.22
N SER A 76 3.27 -14.02 -19.12
CA SER A 76 3.17 -13.15 -17.96
C SER A 76 3.92 -13.73 -16.77
N VAL A 77 4.60 -12.87 -16.03
CA VAL A 77 5.34 -13.23 -14.81
C VAL A 77 4.87 -12.32 -13.67
N TYR A 78 4.43 -12.91 -12.56
CA TYR A 78 4.07 -12.16 -11.34
C TYR A 78 5.12 -12.38 -10.26
N VAL A 79 5.60 -11.29 -9.68
CA VAL A 79 6.58 -11.27 -8.58
C VAL A 79 6.13 -10.33 -7.50
N ASN A 80 6.11 -10.80 -6.24
CA ASN A 80 5.85 -9.97 -5.07
C ASN A 80 7.15 -9.80 -4.25
N PHE A 81 7.47 -8.54 -3.91
CA PHE A 81 8.70 -8.16 -3.18
C PHE A 81 8.47 -7.86 -1.70
N LYS A 82 7.33 -8.24 -1.14
CA LYS A 82 6.87 -7.87 0.22
C LYS A 82 7.91 -8.09 1.34
N THR A 83 8.77 -9.11 1.21
CA THR A 83 9.77 -9.45 2.25
C THR A 83 11.16 -8.87 1.98
N SER A 84 11.29 -7.98 1.05
CA SER A 84 12.58 -7.49 0.53
C SER A 84 13.36 -6.63 1.51
N LEU A 85 12.72 -6.06 2.53
CA LEU A 85 13.42 -5.28 3.54
C LEU A 85 14.45 -6.10 4.34
N LYS A 86 14.31 -7.44 4.36
CA LYS A 86 15.31 -8.36 4.95
C LYS A 86 16.72 -8.18 4.39
N ILE A 87 16.86 -7.67 3.16
CA ILE A 87 18.15 -7.46 2.49
C ILE A 87 18.77 -6.11 2.85
N GLU A 88 18.01 -5.21 3.43
CA GLU A 88 18.48 -3.86 3.74
C GLU A 88 19.75 -3.86 4.64
N PRO A 89 19.88 -4.73 5.66
CA PRO A 89 21.12 -4.82 6.44
C PRO A 89 22.33 -5.22 5.59
N LEU A 90 22.17 -6.14 4.66
CA LEU A 90 23.23 -6.55 3.73
C LEU A 90 23.60 -5.40 2.80
N TYR A 91 22.62 -4.68 2.28
CA TYR A 91 22.81 -3.52 1.42
C TYR A 91 23.62 -2.41 2.09
N ARG A 92 23.43 -2.20 3.41
CA ARG A 92 24.12 -1.15 4.16
C ARG A 92 25.51 -1.55 4.65
N LYS A 93 25.68 -2.82 5.05
CA LYS A 93 26.93 -3.32 5.64
C LYS A 93 28.03 -3.62 4.61
N ASN A 94 27.65 -3.98 3.40
CA ASN A 94 28.58 -4.37 2.33
C ASN A 94 28.91 -3.23 1.37
N THR A 95 30.17 -3.15 0.97
CA THR A 95 30.62 -2.24 -0.11
C THR A 95 29.93 -2.54 -1.44
N ASN A 96 29.50 -3.79 -1.64
CA ASN A 96 28.81 -4.28 -2.84
C ASN A 96 27.30 -4.47 -2.60
N GLY A 97 26.69 -3.68 -1.71
CA GLY A 97 25.28 -3.83 -1.34
C GLY A 97 24.29 -3.75 -2.52
N SER A 98 24.49 -2.77 -3.42
CA SER A 98 23.72 -2.64 -4.67
C SER A 98 23.82 -3.88 -5.57
N TYR A 99 25.02 -4.47 -5.66
CA TYR A 99 25.22 -5.69 -6.42
C TYR A 99 24.40 -6.87 -5.87
N TRP A 100 24.45 -7.12 -4.54
CA TRP A 100 23.69 -8.20 -3.91
C TRP A 100 22.18 -7.99 -3.96
N PHE A 101 21.73 -6.73 -3.86
CA PHE A 101 20.34 -6.38 -4.07
C PHE A 101 19.88 -6.72 -5.49
N ASN A 102 20.66 -6.35 -6.51
CA ASN A 102 20.35 -6.69 -7.88
C ASN A 102 20.34 -8.20 -8.12
N GLN A 103 21.30 -8.97 -7.54
CA GLN A 103 21.28 -10.42 -7.61
C GLN A 103 19.99 -11.00 -7.02
N TRP A 104 19.59 -10.55 -5.83
CA TRP A 104 18.34 -10.97 -5.21
C TRP A 104 17.11 -10.61 -6.06
N LEU A 105 17.07 -9.40 -6.61
CA LEU A 105 16.01 -8.94 -7.50
C LEU A 105 15.86 -9.86 -8.71
N PHE A 106 16.97 -10.18 -9.36
CA PHE A 106 16.99 -11.06 -10.54
C PHE A 106 16.56 -12.49 -10.17
N LEU A 107 17.03 -13.02 -9.05
CA LEU A 107 16.63 -14.34 -8.54
C LEU A 107 15.13 -14.41 -8.22
N LYS A 108 14.55 -13.37 -7.62
CA LYS A 108 13.10 -13.29 -7.37
C LYS A 108 12.31 -13.29 -8.68
N ILE A 109 12.76 -12.55 -9.68
CA ILE A 109 12.14 -12.53 -11.01
C ILE A 109 12.28 -13.89 -11.68
N TYR A 110 13.45 -14.50 -11.63
CA TYR A 110 13.69 -15.84 -12.17
C TYR A 110 12.80 -16.90 -11.52
N LYS A 111 12.64 -16.84 -10.20
CA LYS A 111 11.67 -17.68 -9.48
C LYS A 111 10.24 -17.47 -9.98
N GLY A 112 9.85 -16.23 -10.25
CA GLY A 112 8.57 -15.89 -10.87
C GLY A 112 8.43 -16.51 -12.28
N ILE A 113 9.50 -16.49 -13.10
CA ILE A 113 9.54 -17.14 -14.41
C ILE A 113 9.31 -18.64 -14.27
N LEU A 114 10.03 -19.31 -13.38
CA LEU A 114 9.86 -20.76 -13.14
C LEU A 114 8.43 -21.12 -12.72
N LYS A 115 7.82 -20.30 -11.85
CA LYS A 115 6.41 -20.45 -11.48
C LYS A 115 5.50 -20.31 -12.69
N SER A 116 5.69 -19.26 -13.49
CA SER A 116 4.89 -19.01 -14.69
C SER A 116 5.00 -20.14 -15.71
N LEU A 117 6.18 -20.70 -15.92
CA LEU A 117 6.35 -21.85 -16.82
C LEU A 117 5.48 -23.05 -16.41
N ARG A 118 5.37 -23.31 -15.12
CA ARG A 118 4.45 -24.34 -14.60
C ARG A 118 3.00 -23.98 -14.82
N ASP A 119 2.64 -22.72 -14.53
CA ASP A 119 1.26 -22.23 -14.68
C ASP A 119 0.80 -22.21 -16.15
N TYR A 120 1.75 -22.09 -17.11
CA TYR A 120 1.52 -22.21 -18.56
C TYR A 120 1.67 -23.63 -19.08
N GLU A 121 2.05 -24.61 -18.24
CA GLU A 121 2.27 -26.02 -18.61
C GLU A 121 3.34 -26.22 -19.69
N ILE A 122 4.36 -25.35 -19.75
CA ILE A 122 5.48 -25.39 -20.71
C ILE A 122 6.84 -25.64 -20.07
N ALA A 123 6.89 -25.91 -18.77
CA ALA A 123 8.14 -26.08 -18.02
C ALA A 123 9.04 -27.18 -18.58
N ASP A 124 8.48 -28.31 -19.02
CA ASP A 124 9.24 -29.46 -19.53
C ASP A 124 9.82 -29.22 -20.94
N SER A 125 9.37 -28.18 -21.62
CA SER A 125 9.77 -27.85 -22.99
C SER A 125 10.97 -26.90 -23.06
N ILE A 126 11.42 -26.36 -21.91
CA ILE A 126 12.42 -25.29 -21.88
C ILE A 126 13.50 -25.62 -20.86
N ASP A 127 14.71 -25.76 -21.34
CA ASP A 127 15.89 -25.93 -20.48
C ASP A 127 16.46 -24.58 -20.09
N LEU A 128 16.32 -24.23 -18.81
CA LEU A 128 16.78 -22.97 -18.22
C LEU A 128 18.10 -23.15 -17.46
N VAL A 129 18.87 -22.07 -17.30
CA VAL A 129 20.19 -22.08 -16.67
C VAL A 129 20.12 -22.51 -15.19
N PHE A 130 19.08 -22.08 -14.45
CA PHE A 130 18.92 -22.38 -13.03
C PHE A 130 17.66 -23.18 -12.74
N ASN A 131 17.77 -24.15 -11.84
CA ASN A 131 16.63 -24.87 -11.30
C ASN A 131 16.06 -24.19 -10.03
N GLU A 132 14.84 -24.56 -9.62
CA GLU A 132 14.15 -23.92 -8.51
C GLU A 132 14.87 -24.09 -7.16
N LYS A 133 15.50 -25.25 -6.92
CA LYS A 133 16.19 -25.51 -5.64
C LYS A 133 17.42 -24.62 -5.48
N ASP A 134 18.16 -24.38 -6.56
CA ASP A 134 19.32 -23.50 -6.54
C ASP A 134 18.89 -22.05 -6.32
N ILE A 135 17.85 -21.60 -7.02
CA ILE A 135 17.27 -20.26 -6.87
C ILE A 135 16.81 -20.02 -5.42
N ASP A 136 16.06 -20.96 -4.83
CA ASP A 136 15.60 -20.84 -3.45
C ASP A 136 16.77 -20.82 -2.45
N SER A 137 17.79 -21.65 -2.68
CA SER A 137 18.99 -21.65 -1.87
C SER A 137 19.72 -20.30 -1.93
N TYR A 138 19.88 -19.73 -3.13
CA TYR A 138 20.55 -18.43 -3.29
C TYR A 138 19.74 -17.27 -2.67
N ILE A 139 18.43 -17.22 -2.88
CA ILE A 139 17.57 -16.23 -2.25
C ILE A 139 17.73 -16.29 -0.73
N ASN A 140 17.61 -17.48 -0.13
CA ASN A 140 17.73 -17.67 1.30
C ASN A 140 19.11 -17.23 1.84
N LYS A 141 20.21 -17.58 1.16
CA LYS A 141 21.56 -17.17 1.55
C LYS A 141 21.72 -15.65 1.54
N ILE A 142 21.20 -14.97 0.50
CA ILE A 142 21.25 -13.50 0.41
C ILE A 142 20.40 -12.88 1.53
N GLU A 143 19.19 -13.37 1.77
CA GLU A 143 18.30 -12.88 2.82
C GLU A 143 18.87 -13.09 4.24
N LEU A 144 19.70 -14.12 4.44
CA LEU A 144 20.42 -14.36 5.69
C LEU A 144 21.76 -13.60 5.79
N GLY A 145 22.19 -12.94 4.70
CA GLY A 145 23.48 -12.24 4.65
C GLY A 145 24.70 -13.15 4.51
N ILE A 146 24.51 -14.42 4.14
CA ILE A 146 25.59 -15.44 3.98
C ILE A 146 26.08 -15.40 2.52
N VAL A 147 26.64 -14.26 2.12
CA VAL A 147 26.99 -14.01 0.71
C VAL A 147 28.39 -14.56 0.33
N ASP A 148 29.26 -14.78 1.27
CA ASP A 148 30.62 -15.28 1.03
C ASP A 148 30.62 -16.71 0.43
N GLU A 149 29.61 -17.51 0.73
CA GLU A 149 29.42 -18.84 0.16
C GLU A 149 28.88 -18.82 -1.29
N ILE A 150 28.33 -17.67 -1.73
CA ILE A 150 27.78 -17.51 -3.09
C ILE A 150 28.85 -17.05 -4.07
N SER A 151 29.89 -16.35 -3.60
CA SER A 151 30.97 -15.80 -4.43
C SER A 151 31.79 -16.85 -5.19
N THR A 152 31.64 -18.12 -4.86
CA THR A 152 32.26 -19.25 -5.56
C THR A 152 31.45 -19.77 -6.77
N VAL A 153 30.23 -19.25 -6.97
CA VAL A 153 29.35 -19.66 -8.10
C VAL A 153 29.67 -18.78 -9.32
N ASN A 154 30.22 -19.38 -10.35
CA ASN A 154 30.70 -18.71 -11.56
C ASN A 154 29.60 -18.10 -12.45
N GLU A 155 28.32 -18.26 -12.09
CA GLU A 155 27.18 -17.82 -12.94
C GLU A 155 26.20 -16.97 -12.12
N LEU A 156 26.51 -15.68 -12.04
CA LEU A 156 25.61 -14.72 -11.43
C LEU A 156 24.63 -14.15 -12.47
N LEU A 157 23.39 -13.93 -12.06
CA LEU A 157 22.36 -13.38 -12.94
C LEU A 157 22.67 -11.93 -13.33
N SER A 158 22.37 -11.60 -14.58
CA SER A 158 22.40 -10.24 -15.11
C SER A 158 21.10 -9.95 -15.85
N ILE A 159 20.87 -8.67 -16.15
CA ILE A 159 19.71 -8.26 -16.97
C ILE A 159 19.76 -8.98 -18.31
N SER A 160 20.94 -9.10 -18.93
CA SER A 160 21.11 -9.79 -20.22
C SER A 160 20.73 -11.26 -20.14
N ILE A 161 21.12 -11.97 -19.08
CA ILE A 161 20.74 -13.38 -18.88
C ILE A 161 19.22 -13.50 -18.74
N LEU A 162 18.58 -12.62 -17.95
CA LEU A 162 17.12 -12.60 -17.81
C LEU A 162 16.43 -12.34 -19.16
N GLU A 163 16.93 -11.38 -19.95
CA GLU A 163 16.41 -11.09 -21.28
C GLU A 163 16.54 -12.29 -22.22
N ASP A 164 17.70 -12.95 -22.23
CA ASP A 164 17.97 -14.09 -23.11
C ASP A 164 17.11 -15.31 -22.73
N GLU A 165 16.92 -15.57 -21.42
CA GLU A 165 16.02 -16.63 -20.96
C GLU A 165 14.56 -16.31 -21.34
N ILE A 166 14.11 -15.06 -21.16
CA ILE A 166 12.77 -14.66 -21.60
C ILE A 166 12.61 -14.81 -23.11
N LYS A 167 13.58 -14.36 -23.92
CA LYS A 167 13.54 -14.52 -25.38
C LYS A 167 13.50 -15.99 -25.80
N LYS A 168 14.25 -16.85 -25.11
CA LYS A 168 14.23 -18.30 -25.34
C LYS A 168 12.83 -18.87 -25.05
N ILE A 169 12.21 -18.45 -23.94
CA ILE A 169 10.84 -18.83 -23.59
C ILE A 169 9.87 -18.41 -24.69
N LEU A 170 9.92 -17.13 -25.11
CA LEU A 170 9.04 -16.59 -26.14
C LEU A 170 9.19 -17.34 -27.48
N CYS A 171 10.42 -17.67 -27.85
CA CYS A 171 10.72 -18.42 -29.09
C CYS A 171 10.14 -19.84 -29.05
N VAL A 172 10.36 -20.58 -27.96
CA VAL A 172 9.90 -21.98 -27.82
C VAL A 172 8.39 -22.07 -27.72
N SER A 173 7.75 -21.09 -27.02
CA SER A 173 6.29 -21.05 -26.82
C SER A 173 5.52 -20.34 -27.94
N GLU A 174 6.22 -19.84 -28.98
CA GLU A 174 5.63 -19.04 -30.06
C GLU A 174 4.86 -17.77 -29.55
N MET A 175 5.28 -17.23 -28.41
CA MET A 175 4.72 -16.01 -27.83
C MET A 175 5.47 -14.78 -28.32
N SER A 176 4.76 -13.63 -28.43
CA SER A 176 5.31 -12.39 -29.00
C SER A 176 5.89 -11.43 -27.96
N SER A 177 5.48 -11.54 -26.71
CA SER A 177 5.88 -10.61 -25.67
C SER A 177 5.80 -11.19 -24.26
N CYS A 178 6.57 -10.59 -23.34
CA CYS A 178 6.56 -10.88 -21.91
C CYS A 178 6.09 -9.66 -21.12
N VAL A 179 5.23 -9.88 -20.13
CA VAL A 179 4.80 -8.85 -19.17
C VAL A 179 5.28 -9.24 -17.78
N LEU A 180 6.13 -8.40 -17.17
CA LEU A 180 6.59 -8.55 -15.79
C LEU A 180 5.69 -7.73 -14.87
N LEU A 181 4.96 -8.40 -13.99
CA LEU A 181 4.07 -7.79 -12.99
C LEU A 181 4.77 -7.79 -11.64
N LEU A 182 5.28 -6.60 -11.22
CA LEU A 182 6.17 -6.41 -10.09
C LEU A 182 5.39 -5.71 -8.95
N ASP A 183 5.00 -6.48 -7.95
CA ASP A 183 4.16 -6.00 -6.85
C ASP A 183 4.99 -5.68 -5.60
N ASP A 184 4.53 -4.70 -4.81
CA ASP A 184 5.10 -4.20 -3.56
C ASP A 184 6.57 -3.71 -3.63
N ALA A 185 7.11 -3.54 -4.84
CA ALA A 185 8.50 -3.13 -5.04
C ALA A 185 8.85 -1.77 -4.41
N ALA A 186 7.94 -0.81 -4.49
CA ALA A 186 8.19 0.54 -3.99
C ALA A 186 7.95 0.70 -2.48
N HIS A 187 7.24 -0.23 -1.84
CA HIS A 187 6.92 -0.16 -0.42
C HIS A 187 8.02 -0.80 0.44
N ALA A 188 8.56 -1.89 -0.03
CA ALA A 188 9.44 -2.75 0.74
C ALA A 188 10.93 -2.37 0.66
N PHE A 189 11.29 -1.39 -0.17
CA PHE A 189 12.69 -1.03 -0.41
C PHE A 189 13.09 0.27 0.30
N SER A 190 14.34 0.34 0.78
CA SER A 190 14.94 1.62 1.16
C SER A 190 15.02 2.55 -0.06
N LYS A 191 15.25 3.86 0.16
CA LYS A 191 15.36 4.85 -0.91
C LYS A 191 16.40 4.43 -1.98
N GLU A 192 17.56 3.95 -1.53
CA GLU A 192 18.65 3.53 -2.40
C GLU A 192 18.29 2.25 -3.18
N GLN A 193 17.64 1.29 -2.53
CA GLN A 193 17.16 0.08 -3.18
C GLN A 193 16.06 0.38 -4.21
N GLN A 194 15.19 1.37 -3.93
CA GLN A 194 14.21 1.83 -4.91
C GLN A 194 14.89 2.43 -6.14
N TYR A 195 16.00 3.16 -5.96
CA TYR A 195 16.78 3.69 -7.10
C TYR A 195 17.33 2.56 -7.96
N ASP A 196 17.94 1.55 -7.37
CA ASP A 196 18.44 0.37 -8.10
C ASP A 196 17.30 -0.38 -8.80
N PHE A 197 16.15 -0.53 -8.13
CA PHE A 197 14.96 -1.15 -8.72
C PHE A 197 14.45 -0.37 -9.95
N PHE A 198 14.37 0.95 -9.90
CA PHE A 198 13.88 1.74 -11.03
C PHE A 198 14.89 1.83 -12.17
N GLU A 199 16.20 1.73 -11.88
CA GLU A 199 17.21 1.54 -12.93
C GLU A 199 17.04 0.17 -13.61
N PHE A 200 16.85 -0.90 -12.85
CA PHE A 200 16.50 -2.21 -13.41
C PHE A 200 15.21 -2.14 -14.24
N PHE A 201 14.12 -1.58 -13.68
CA PHE A 201 12.82 -1.46 -14.32
C PHE A 201 12.89 -0.73 -15.67
N ARG A 202 13.72 0.30 -15.76
CA ARG A 202 13.96 1.04 -17.00
C ARG A 202 14.77 0.20 -18.00
N ASN A 203 15.81 -0.48 -17.53
CA ASN A 203 16.76 -1.18 -18.37
C ASN A 203 16.22 -2.51 -18.94
N ILE A 204 15.37 -3.24 -18.20
CA ILE A 204 14.73 -4.48 -18.68
C ILE A 204 13.64 -4.22 -19.72
N LYS A 205 13.15 -2.99 -19.82
CA LYS A 205 12.12 -2.61 -20.80
C LYS A 205 12.66 -2.72 -22.21
N SER A 206 12.00 -3.52 -23.02
CA SER A 206 12.32 -3.69 -24.44
C SER A 206 11.05 -3.76 -25.29
N ARG A 207 11.18 -4.04 -26.56
CA ARG A 207 10.02 -4.27 -27.44
C ARG A 207 9.23 -5.51 -27.01
N GLU A 208 9.93 -6.51 -26.50
CA GLU A 208 9.37 -7.82 -26.12
C GLU A 208 9.03 -7.89 -24.64
N ILE A 209 9.72 -7.12 -23.78
CA ILE A 209 9.55 -7.14 -22.33
C ILE A 209 8.93 -5.85 -21.82
N SER A 210 7.82 -5.96 -21.10
CA SER A 210 7.01 -4.84 -20.63
C SER A 210 6.81 -4.91 -19.12
N PRO A 211 7.64 -4.22 -18.31
CA PRO A 211 7.50 -4.22 -16.86
C PRO A 211 6.32 -3.35 -16.40
N LYS A 212 5.60 -3.83 -15.37
CA LYS A 212 4.53 -3.13 -14.66
C LYS A 212 4.85 -3.18 -13.18
N ALA A 213 4.77 -2.06 -12.46
CA ALA A 213 5.06 -2.02 -11.03
C ALA A 213 3.97 -1.32 -10.24
N ALA A 214 3.66 -1.85 -9.04
CA ALA A 214 2.83 -1.18 -8.07
C ALA A 214 3.66 -0.15 -7.30
N ILE A 215 3.16 1.10 -7.23
CA ILE A 215 3.81 2.21 -6.54
C ILE A 215 2.85 2.90 -5.57
N TYR A 216 3.40 3.74 -4.70
CA TYR A 216 2.64 4.44 -3.67
C TYR A 216 2.98 5.93 -3.63
N PRO A 217 1.97 6.83 -3.50
CA PRO A 217 2.21 8.26 -3.37
C PRO A 217 3.14 8.57 -2.19
N GLY A 218 4.12 9.43 -2.40
CA GLY A 218 5.00 9.94 -1.36
C GLY A 218 6.05 8.99 -0.81
N VAL A 219 5.86 7.66 -0.88
CA VAL A 219 6.85 6.68 -0.39
C VAL A 219 7.71 6.10 -1.51
N THR A 220 7.27 6.19 -2.75
CA THR A 220 8.08 5.80 -3.91
C THR A 220 9.10 6.88 -4.25
N ASN A 221 10.35 6.46 -4.41
CA ASN A 221 11.46 7.32 -4.82
C ASN A 221 12.04 6.81 -6.13
N PHE A 222 12.09 7.68 -7.14
CA PHE A 222 12.67 7.37 -8.44
C PHE A 222 14.13 7.78 -8.48
N SER A 223 14.95 7.06 -9.26
CA SER A 223 16.31 7.47 -9.55
C SER A 223 16.33 8.77 -10.35
N ALA A 224 17.46 9.49 -10.36
CA ALA A 224 17.59 10.75 -11.10
C ALA A 224 17.41 10.59 -12.61
N SER A 225 17.65 9.39 -13.14
CA SER A 225 17.53 9.05 -14.55
C SER A 225 16.13 8.55 -14.95
N PHE A 226 15.23 8.30 -13.98
CA PHE A 226 13.89 7.80 -14.24
C PHE A 226 12.85 8.91 -14.26
N HIS A 227 12.15 9.05 -15.37
CA HIS A 227 11.14 10.10 -15.57
C HIS A 227 9.75 9.49 -15.79
N VAL A 228 8.86 9.67 -14.81
CA VAL A 228 7.44 9.31 -14.95
C VAL A 228 6.81 10.10 -16.11
N GLY A 229 6.04 9.42 -16.94
CA GLY A 229 5.46 9.95 -18.17
C GLY A 229 6.33 9.73 -19.42
N HIS A 230 7.65 9.57 -19.27
CA HIS A 230 8.58 9.22 -20.36
C HIS A 230 8.98 7.72 -20.29
N ASP A 231 9.53 7.29 -19.17
CA ASP A 231 10.00 5.91 -19.01
C ASP A 231 8.85 4.94 -18.72
N ALA A 232 7.85 5.40 -17.98
CA ALA A 232 6.64 4.63 -17.68
C ALA A 232 5.41 5.54 -17.59
N GLU A 233 4.26 5.02 -18.00
CA GLU A 233 2.95 5.67 -17.84
C GLU A 233 2.37 5.32 -16.47
N GLU A 234 1.87 6.33 -15.76
CA GLU A 234 1.19 6.16 -14.49
C GLU A 234 -0.31 5.87 -14.68
N ILE A 235 -0.82 4.91 -13.92
CA ILE A 235 -2.22 4.49 -13.89
C ILE A 235 -2.71 4.60 -12.45
N ASN A 236 -3.54 5.60 -12.17
CA ASN A 236 -4.17 5.72 -10.86
C ASN A 236 -5.36 4.74 -10.78
N VAL A 237 -5.31 3.84 -9.79
CA VAL A 237 -6.34 2.82 -9.55
C VAL A 237 -7.20 3.12 -8.32
N TRP A 238 -7.06 4.30 -7.73
CA TRP A 238 -7.91 4.72 -6.62
C TRP A 238 -9.29 5.14 -7.15
N ILE A 239 -10.33 4.46 -6.70
CA ILE A 239 -11.71 4.74 -7.10
C ILE A 239 -12.14 6.04 -6.46
N LYS A 240 -12.53 6.99 -7.29
CA LYS A 240 -12.91 8.32 -6.81
C LYS A 240 -14.33 8.29 -6.26
N VAL A 241 -14.50 8.83 -5.06
CA VAL A 241 -15.83 8.95 -4.40
C VAL A 241 -16.82 9.83 -5.18
N ALA A 242 -16.32 10.58 -6.16
CA ALA A 242 -17.11 11.44 -7.04
C ALA A 242 -17.59 10.74 -8.30
N ASP A 243 -17.09 9.55 -8.62
CA ASP A 243 -17.48 8.82 -9.82
C ASP A 243 -18.92 8.32 -9.68
N ASP A 244 -19.70 8.41 -10.76
CA ASP A 244 -21.12 8.04 -10.77
C ASP A 244 -21.34 6.57 -10.36
N ASP A 245 -20.43 5.68 -10.75
CA ASP A 245 -20.48 4.24 -10.50
C ASP A 245 -19.93 3.86 -9.11
N TYR A 246 -19.44 4.83 -8.31
CA TYR A 246 -18.77 4.58 -7.04
C TYR A 246 -19.57 3.72 -6.07
N ILE A 247 -20.81 4.15 -5.77
CA ILE A 247 -21.70 3.45 -4.82
C ILE A 247 -22.08 2.08 -5.34
N GLU A 248 -22.38 1.97 -6.62
CA GLU A 248 -22.73 0.69 -7.25
C GLU A 248 -21.58 -0.31 -7.15
N PHE A 249 -20.36 0.13 -7.41
CA PHE A 249 -19.16 -0.69 -7.28
C PHE A 249 -18.97 -1.18 -5.81
N MET A 250 -19.08 -0.28 -4.83
CA MET A 250 -18.90 -0.63 -3.42
C MET A 250 -19.98 -1.60 -2.92
N ILE A 251 -21.22 -1.43 -3.36
CA ILE A 251 -22.32 -2.35 -3.03
C ILE A 251 -22.10 -3.73 -3.66
N LYS A 252 -21.71 -3.79 -4.94
CA LYS A 252 -21.38 -5.06 -5.62
C LYS A 252 -20.24 -5.79 -4.92
N LEU A 253 -19.24 -5.07 -4.43
CA LEU A 253 -18.13 -5.66 -3.69
C LEU A 253 -18.63 -6.34 -2.40
N LEU A 254 -19.52 -5.69 -1.65
CA LEU A 254 -20.14 -6.31 -0.47
C LEU A 254 -21.00 -7.53 -0.84
N GLN A 255 -21.79 -7.41 -1.91
CA GLN A 255 -22.67 -8.48 -2.39
C GLN A 255 -21.90 -9.75 -2.79
N LYS A 256 -20.75 -9.57 -3.44
CA LYS A 256 -19.91 -10.69 -3.88
C LYS A 256 -19.09 -11.29 -2.73
N ARG A 257 -18.69 -10.47 -1.78
CA ARG A 257 -17.76 -10.87 -0.72
C ARG A 257 -18.47 -11.51 0.47
N PHE A 258 -19.66 -11.04 0.82
CA PHE A 258 -20.38 -11.50 2.00
C PHE A 258 -21.52 -12.46 1.67
N PRO A 259 -21.84 -13.42 2.57
CA PRO A 259 -23.03 -14.26 2.45
C PRO A 259 -24.30 -13.44 2.23
N ALA A 260 -25.26 -14.00 1.48
CA ALA A 260 -26.49 -13.32 1.12
C ALA A 260 -27.27 -12.80 2.34
N GLU A 261 -27.28 -13.56 3.43
CA GLU A 261 -27.96 -13.22 4.68
C GLU A 261 -27.39 -11.96 5.34
N ILE A 262 -26.06 -11.77 5.27
CA ILE A 262 -25.39 -10.58 5.77
C ILE A 262 -25.68 -9.40 4.86
N PHE A 263 -25.52 -9.61 3.56
CA PHE A 263 -25.80 -8.56 2.57
C PHE A 263 -27.23 -8.04 2.67
N LEU A 264 -28.22 -8.95 2.86
CA LEU A 264 -29.62 -8.58 3.06
C LEU A 264 -29.83 -7.72 4.31
N GLN A 265 -29.08 -7.93 5.39
CA GLN A 265 -29.16 -7.08 6.58
C GLN A 265 -28.60 -5.69 6.32
N LEU A 266 -27.48 -5.56 5.57
CA LEU A 266 -26.91 -4.28 5.17
C LEU A 266 -27.86 -3.47 4.27
N THR A 267 -28.63 -4.12 3.40
CA THR A 267 -29.53 -3.47 2.45
C THR A 267 -30.86 -3.01 3.03
N LYS A 268 -31.18 -3.35 4.28
CA LYS A 268 -32.42 -2.92 4.95
C LYS A 268 -32.51 -1.40 5.06
N ASP A 269 -31.38 -0.73 5.29
CA ASP A 269 -31.28 0.73 5.32
C ASP A 269 -30.27 1.19 4.26
N LYS A 270 -30.77 1.67 3.12
CA LYS A 270 -29.94 2.12 2.00
C LYS A 270 -29.05 3.32 2.36
N ASP A 271 -29.51 4.18 3.25
CA ASP A 271 -28.77 5.39 3.62
C ASP A 271 -27.59 5.03 4.54
N LEU A 272 -27.78 4.09 5.44
CA LEU A 272 -26.69 3.54 6.25
C LEU A 272 -25.69 2.76 5.39
N LEU A 273 -26.16 1.99 4.41
CA LEU A 273 -25.30 1.30 3.46
C LEU A 273 -24.47 2.30 2.63
N ASN A 274 -25.10 3.35 2.12
CA ASN A 274 -24.39 4.42 1.40
C ASN A 274 -23.36 5.11 2.30
N LEU A 275 -23.69 5.34 3.57
CA LEU A 275 -22.78 5.92 4.54
C LEU A 275 -21.53 5.04 4.74
N ILE A 276 -21.72 3.72 4.86
CA ILE A 276 -20.62 2.74 4.92
C ILE A 276 -19.75 2.84 3.67
N CYS A 277 -20.37 2.85 2.48
CA CYS A 277 -19.67 2.96 1.21
C CYS A 277 -18.86 4.25 1.11
N TYR A 278 -19.44 5.41 1.43
CA TYR A 278 -18.73 6.69 1.39
C TYR A 278 -17.59 6.74 2.40
N SER A 279 -17.78 6.17 3.60
CA SER A 279 -16.75 6.16 4.65
C SER A 279 -15.53 5.33 4.29
N SER A 280 -15.64 4.38 3.35
CA SER A 280 -14.51 3.59 2.86
C SER A 280 -13.57 4.39 1.95
N PHE A 281 -13.99 5.56 1.48
CA PHE A 281 -13.20 6.51 0.69
C PHE A 281 -12.55 5.91 -0.56
N GLY A 282 -13.24 5.00 -1.24
CA GLY A 282 -12.72 4.34 -2.44
C GLY A 282 -11.65 3.28 -2.17
N ILE A 283 -11.55 2.82 -0.92
CA ILE A 283 -10.57 1.81 -0.51
C ILE A 283 -11.32 0.52 -0.14
N PRO A 284 -11.29 -0.52 -1.00
CA PRO A 284 -11.98 -1.79 -0.78
C PRO A 284 -11.68 -2.44 0.57
N ARG A 285 -10.42 -2.44 1.01
CA ARG A 285 -10.02 -2.98 2.32
C ARG A 285 -10.73 -2.26 3.47
N ALA A 286 -10.87 -0.95 3.39
CA ALA A 286 -11.57 -0.16 4.42
C ALA A 286 -13.06 -0.53 4.47
N LEU A 287 -13.71 -0.72 3.32
CA LEU A 287 -15.10 -1.15 3.23
C LEU A 287 -15.32 -2.51 3.93
N LEU A 288 -14.46 -3.48 3.60
CA LEU A 288 -14.52 -4.81 4.22
C LEU A 288 -14.32 -4.74 5.73
N ASN A 289 -13.38 -3.91 6.20
CA ASN A 289 -13.11 -3.73 7.62
C ASN A 289 -14.28 -3.07 8.36
N ILE A 290 -14.95 -2.08 7.75
CA ILE A 290 -16.15 -1.47 8.35
C ILE A 290 -17.21 -2.55 8.58
N VAL A 291 -17.50 -3.39 7.60
CA VAL A 291 -18.53 -4.44 7.72
C VAL A 291 -18.07 -5.55 8.68
N HIS A 292 -16.79 -5.93 8.64
CA HIS A 292 -16.23 -6.93 9.57
C HIS A 292 -16.42 -6.51 11.04
N ASN A 293 -16.21 -5.24 11.36
CA ASN A 293 -16.39 -4.74 12.73
C ASN A 293 -17.86 -4.74 13.20
N LEU A 294 -18.83 -4.85 12.28
CA LEU A 294 -20.25 -4.93 12.60
C LEU A 294 -20.70 -6.35 12.97
N TRP A 295 -19.88 -7.36 12.72
CA TRP A 295 -20.21 -8.77 12.98
C TRP A 295 -20.14 -9.06 14.47
N LYS A 296 -21.29 -9.47 15.05
CA LYS A 296 -21.44 -9.66 16.51
C LYS A 296 -20.72 -10.88 17.06
N GLU A 297 -20.86 -12.01 16.38
CA GLU A 297 -20.25 -13.28 16.77
C GLU A 297 -19.84 -14.10 15.54
N LYS A 298 -18.66 -14.68 15.57
CA LYS A 298 -18.10 -15.49 14.47
C LYS A 298 -18.94 -16.73 14.09
N LYS A 299 -19.90 -17.13 14.92
CA LYS A 299 -20.78 -18.28 14.70
C LYS A 299 -22.19 -17.92 14.26
N SER A 300 -22.54 -16.61 14.23
CA SER A 300 -23.86 -16.15 13.80
C SER A 300 -23.76 -15.32 12.53
N VAL A 301 -24.78 -15.36 11.68
CA VAL A 301 -24.92 -14.48 10.50
C VAL A 301 -25.50 -13.11 10.87
N GLU A 302 -25.43 -12.71 12.16
CA GLU A 302 -25.97 -11.45 12.62
C GLU A 302 -24.92 -10.34 12.62
N ILE A 303 -25.27 -9.21 12.03
CA ILE A 303 -24.49 -7.98 12.07
C ILE A 303 -25.30 -6.89 12.77
N ASP A 304 -24.58 -6.02 13.49
CA ASP A 304 -25.21 -4.85 14.14
C ASP A 304 -25.21 -3.64 13.20
N CYS A 305 -26.27 -3.49 12.40
CA CYS A 305 -26.48 -2.36 11.50
C CYS A 305 -27.04 -1.13 12.19
N SER A 306 -26.99 -1.04 13.55
CA SER A 306 -27.40 0.20 14.22
C SER A 306 -26.47 1.35 13.85
N ARG A 307 -27.02 2.58 13.78
CA ARG A 307 -26.22 3.80 13.49
C ARG A 307 -25.00 3.93 14.40
N ASN A 308 -25.18 3.64 15.68
CA ASN A 308 -24.09 3.76 16.67
C ASN A 308 -22.96 2.77 16.39
N SER A 309 -23.30 1.53 16.04
CA SER A 309 -22.32 0.50 15.70
C SER A 309 -21.58 0.83 14.38
N ILE A 310 -22.29 1.34 13.38
CA ILE A 310 -21.68 1.80 12.13
C ILE A 310 -20.72 2.96 12.39
N LEU A 311 -21.12 3.99 13.13
CA LEU A 311 -20.24 5.12 13.48
C LEU A 311 -19.04 4.68 14.32
N LYS A 312 -19.22 3.72 15.22
CA LYS A 312 -18.12 3.11 15.98
C LYS A 312 -17.16 2.37 15.05
N SER A 313 -17.67 1.58 14.10
CA SER A 313 -16.86 0.86 13.12
C SER A 313 -16.08 1.83 12.22
N ILE A 314 -16.73 2.88 11.71
CA ILE A 314 -16.06 3.93 10.91
C ILE A 314 -14.90 4.54 11.71
N ARG A 315 -15.10 4.88 12.99
CA ARG A 315 -14.04 5.42 13.85
C ARG A 315 -12.89 4.44 14.04
N GLN A 316 -13.17 3.15 14.17
CA GLN A 316 -12.13 2.12 14.26
C GLN A 316 -11.30 2.04 12.97
N VAL A 317 -11.95 2.12 11.80
CA VAL A 317 -11.26 2.12 10.50
C VAL A 317 -10.48 3.41 10.26
N ASN A 318 -11.00 4.56 10.69
CA ASN A 318 -10.23 5.82 10.70
C ASN A 318 -8.95 5.69 11.54
N GLY A 319 -9.04 5.01 12.69
CA GLY A 319 -7.85 4.68 13.49
C GLY A 319 -6.82 3.85 12.72
N LEU A 320 -7.25 2.90 11.87
CA LEU A 320 -6.32 2.15 11.01
C LEU A 320 -5.63 3.05 9.97
N PHE A 321 -6.35 3.98 9.33
CA PHE A 321 -5.75 4.96 8.42
C PHE A 321 -4.70 5.83 9.13
N MET A 322 -5.01 6.33 10.34
CA MET A 322 -4.04 7.10 11.12
C MET A 322 -2.83 6.25 11.54
N ASN A 323 -3.02 4.99 11.87
CA ASN A 323 -1.91 4.09 12.18
C ASN A 323 -1.01 3.86 10.95
N ILE A 324 -1.57 3.67 9.75
CA ILE A 324 -0.81 3.60 8.51
C ILE A 324 -0.02 4.91 8.29
N TYR A 325 -0.61 6.05 8.53
CA TYR A 325 0.07 7.34 8.42
C TYR A 325 1.23 7.45 9.44
N LYS A 326 0.95 7.17 10.70
CA LYS A 326 1.94 7.28 11.80
C LYS A 326 3.06 6.25 11.70
N SER A 327 2.80 5.07 11.11
CA SER A 327 3.86 4.08 10.87
C SER A 327 4.97 4.60 9.95
N LEU A 328 4.70 5.64 9.15
CA LEU A 328 5.73 6.29 8.34
C LEU A 328 6.84 6.95 9.18
N GLU A 329 6.58 7.30 10.45
CA GLU A 329 7.64 7.80 11.36
C GLU A 329 8.74 6.76 11.57
N GLU A 330 8.37 5.48 11.61
CA GLU A 330 9.28 4.35 11.78
C GLU A 330 9.82 3.84 10.44
N GLN A 331 8.96 3.78 9.43
CA GLN A 331 9.34 3.29 8.09
C GLN A 331 10.22 4.28 7.32
N LEU A 332 10.06 5.58 7.58
CA LEU A 332 10.79 6.66 6.94
C LEU A 332 11.40 7.62 8.00
N PRO A 333 12.35 7.16 8.85
CA PRO A 333 12.82 7.92 10.00
C PRO A 333 13.34 9.32 9.65
N ILE A 334 13.89 9.49 8.44
CA ILE A 334 14.38 10.79 7.93
C ILE A 334 13.23 11.81 7.86
N TYR A 335 12.00 11.36 7.59
CA TYR A 335 10.81 12.20 7.47
C TYR A 335 9.93 12.24 8.73
N LYS A 336 10.44 11.80 9.87
CA LYS A 336 9.69 11.75 11.13
C LYS A 336 9.01 13.07 11.48
N GLU A 337 9.71 14.19 11.34
CA GLU A 337 9.14 15.51 11.63
C GLU A 337 8.10 15.95 10.58
N PHE A 338 8.23 15.49 9.33
CA PHE A 338 7.20 15.70 8.29
C PHE A 338 5.89 14.98 8.65
N VAL A 339 5.97 13.75 9.14
CA VAL A 339 4.80 12.97 9.55
C VAL A 339 4.11 13.63 10.74
N LYS A 340 4.87 14.02 11.77
CA LYS A 340 4.31 14.72 12.96
C LYS A 340 3.66 16.05 12.60
N LYS A 341 4.31 16.89 11.79
CA LYS A 341 3.75 18.15 11.31
C LYS A 341 2.53 17.94 10.44
N GLY A 342 2.56 16.90 9.60
CA GLY A 342 1.44 16.55 8.74
C GLY A 342 0.20 16.08 9.50
N ASP A 343 0.34 15.43 10.66
CA ASP A 343 -0.78 15.13 11.57
C ASP A 343 -1.47 16.42 12.01
N GLY A 344 -0.69 17.42 12.45
CA GLY A 344 -1.21 18.75 12.82
C GLY A 344 -1.85 19.50 11.64
N ILE A 345 -1.25 19.43 10.46
CA ILE A 345 -1.82 20.02 9.23
C ILE A 345 -3.17 19.37 8.91
N TYR A 346 -3.27 18.04 8.97
CA TYR A 346 -4.51 17.32 8.68
C TYR A 346 -5.64 17.70 9.65
N GLU A 347 -5.35 17.82 10.96
CA GLU A 347 -6.32 18.32 11.94
C GLU A 347 -6.71 19.78 11.64
N THR A 348 -5.77 20.63 11.23
CA THR A 348 -6.05 22.03 10.83
C THR A 348 -6.98 22.08 9.61
N LEU A 349 -6.78 21.21 8.61
CA LEU A 349 -7.67 21.11 7.45
C LEU A 349 -9.09 20.73 7.87
N LEU A 350 -9.24 19.72 8.75
CA LEU A 350 -10.53 19.25 9.27
C LEU A 350 -11.27 20.33 10.06
N GLU A 351 -10.61 20.96 11.02
CA GLU A 351 -11.25 21.99 11.87
C GLU A 351 -11.60 23.25 11.07
N SER A 352 -10.71 23.69 10.16
CA SER A 352 -11.00 24.84 9.29
C SER A 352 -12.15 24.56 8.32
N LEU A 353 -12.25 23.34 7.80
CA LEU A 353 -13.36 22.93 6.92
C LEU A 353 -14.67 22.87 7.72
N LYS A 354 -14.62 22.37 8.95
CA LYS A 354 -15.76 22.36 9.88
C LYS A 354 -16.27 23.77 10.17
N GLN A 355 -15.38 24.71 10.45
CA GLN A 355 -15.77 26.12 10.67
C GLN A 355 -16.37 26.73 9.38
N TYR A 356 -15.75 26.48 8.23
CA TYR A 356 -16.24 26.94 6.93
C TYR A 356 -17.68 26.44 6.66
N ASN A 357 -17.95 25.16 6.99
CA ASN A 357 -19.24 24.54 6.77
C ASN A 357 -20.34 25.03 7.74
N LYS A 358 -20.00 25.53 8.93
CA LYS A 358 -20.99 26.08 9.89
C LYS A 358 -21.79 27.26 9.34
N GLU A 359 -21.17 28.03 8.45
CA GLU A 359 -21.75 29.23 7.84
C GLU A 359 -22.48 28.93 6.53
N LYS A 360 -22.52 27.65 6.12
CA LYS A 360 -23.12 27.22 4.85
C LYS A 360 -24.40 26.43 5.07
N ASP A 361 -25.31 26.57 4.12
CA ASP A 361 -26.43 25.66 4.04
C ASP A 361 -25.94 24.23 3.86
N PHE A 362 -26.65 23.28 4.44
CA PHE A 362 -26.22 21.88 4.51
C PHE A 362 -25.80 21.28 3.15
N PHE A 363 -26.52 21.57 2.07
CA PHE A 363 -26.21 21.08 0.72
C PHE A 363 -25.07 21.83 0.01
N ASN A 364 -24.67 22.99 0.54
CA ASN A 364 -23.53 23.78 0.05
C ASN A 364 -22.27 23.59 0.90
N GLN A 365 -22.27 22.64 1.83
CA GLN A 365 -21.11 22.34 2.64
C GLN A 365 -20.05 21.61 1.82
N ALA A 366 -18.80 22.03 2.02
CA ALA A 366 -17.66 21.51 1.28
C ALA A 366 -17.09 20.23 1.91
N VAL A 367 -16.54 19.37 1.07
CA VAL A 367 -15.70 18.20 1.43
C VAL A 367 -14.27 18.36 0.91
N GLU A 368 -14.03 19.44 0.18
CA GLU A 368 -12.78 19.73 -0.53
C GLU A 368 -12.06 20.89 0.12
N VAL A 369 -10.73 20.83 0.04
CA VAL A 369 -9.82 21.90 0.42
C VAL A 369 -8.93 22.26 -0.76
N GLY A 370 -8.65 23.54 -0.95
CA GLY A 370 -7.79 24.06 -2.02
C GLY A 370 -6.54 24.70 -1.45
N ILE A 371 -5.38 24.21 -1.87
CA ILE A 371 -4.09 24.72 -1.44
C ILE A 371 -3.51 25.58 -2.58
N LYS A 372 -3.22 26.84 -2.29
CA LYS A 372 -2.70 27.79 -3.29
C LYS A 372 -1.30 27.38 -3.75
N LYS A 373 -1.11 27.33 -5.05
CA LYS A 373 0.19 27.07 -5.67
C LYS A 373 1.05 28.37 -5.80
N PRO A 374 2.38 28.29 -5.76
CA PRO A 374 3.17 27.05 -5.67
C PRO A 374 3.17 26.44 -4.27
N ILE A 375 3.14 25.09 -4.20
CA ILE A 375 3.26 24.32 -2.96
C ILE A 375 4.74 23.97 -2.79
N PRO A 376 5.39 24.27 -1.66
CA PRO A 376 6.76 23.84 -1.38
C PRO A 376 6.88 22.31 -1.42
N VAL A 377 8.06 21.81 -1.83
CA VAL A 377 8.31 20.37 -2.01
C VAL A 377 8.12 19.60 -0.70
N GLU A 378 8.49 20.20 0.43
CA GLU A 378 8.33 19.63 1.77
C GLU A 378 6.84 19.42 2.13
N LEU A 379 6.02 20.44 1.87
CA LEU A 379 4.58 20.37 2.11
C LEU A 379 3.88 19.41 1.13
N ASP A 380 4.31 19.40 -0.14
CA ASP A 380 3.81 18.43 -1.14
C ASP A 380 4.14 17.00 -0.72
N LYS A 381 5.32 16.77 -0.14
CA LYS A 381 5.69 15.46 0.43
C LYS A 381 4.74 15.03 1.55
N VAL A 382 4.34 15.96 2.44
CA VAL A 382 3.34 15.70 3.49
C VAL A 382 1.98 15.33 2.88
N PHE A 383 1.51 16.07 1.87
CA PHE A 383 0.26 15.73 1.19
C PHE A 383 0.31 14.36 0.51
N ASN A 384 1.46 13.98 -0.05
CA ASN A 384 1.65 12.68 -0.63
C ASN A 384 1.63 11.55 0.43
N PHE A 385 2.19 11.78 1.64
CA PHE A 385 2.07 10.85 2.77
C PHE A 385 0.62 10.68 3.24
N LEU A 386 -0.14 11.77 3.30
CA LEU A 386 -1.57 11.73 3.61
C LEU A 386 -2.36 10.96 2.55
N GLN A 387 -1.98 11.08 1.26
CA GLN A 387 -2.57 10.30 0.18
C GLN A 387 -2.19 8.81 0.26
N TYR A 388 -0.95 8.48 0.60
CA TYR A 388 -0.50 7.10 0.82
C TYR A 388 -1.38 6.38 1.84
N ALA A 389 -1.66 7.06 2.96
CA ALA A 389 -2.48 6.53 4.04
C ALA A 389 -3.98 6.58 3.76
N GLY A 390 -4.44 7.17 2.64
CA GLY A 390 -5.86 7.31 2.32
C GLY A 390 -6.60 8.40 3.11
N LEU A 391 -5.88 9.37 3.69
CA LEU A 391 -6.45 10.49 4.46
C LEU A 391 -6.91 11.64 3.54
N LEU A 392 -6.18 11.88 2.46
CA LEU A 392 -6.51 12.86 1.42
C LEU A 392 -6.49 12.20 0.03
N MET A 393 -7.30 12.71 -0.88
CA MET A 393 -7.28 12.34 -2.29
C MET A 393 -7.07 13.59 -3.13
N TYR A 394 -6.01 13.62 -3.97
CA TYR A 394 -5.87 14.67 -4.96
C TYR A 394 -6.97 14.57 -5.99
N ALA A 395 -7.76 15.63 -6.17
CA ALA A 395 -8.87 15.66 -7.10
C ALA A 395 -8.49 16.27 -8.44
N ARG A 396 -7.98 17.52 -8.42
CA ARG A 396 -7.69 18.30 -9.62
C ARG A 396 -6.90 19.59 -9.30
N GLU A 397 -6.42 20.25 -10.33
CA GLU A 397 -5.97 21.64 -10.26
C GLU A 397 -7.07 22.59 -10.76
N LEU A 398 -7.27 23.69 -10.05
CA LEU A 398 -8.23 24.74 -10.43
C LEU A 398 -7.50 26.07 -10.61
N SER A 399 -7.74 26.74 -11.75
CA SER A 399 -7.34 28.12 -11.97
C SER A 399 -8.47 29.08 -11.58
N ARG A 400 -8.12 30.17 -10.86
CA ARG A 400 -9.05 31.22 -10.44
C ARG A 400 -8.62 32.60 -10.93
N GLY A 401 -8.04 32.65 -12.12
CA GLY A 401 -7.56 33.89 -12.73
C GLY A 401 -6.52 34.58 -11.84
N GLU A 402 -6.73 35.84 -11.51
CA GLU A 402 -5.85 36.66 -10.66
C GLU A 402 -5.62 36.09 -9.24
N ASN A 403 -6.58 35.31 -8.73
CA ASN A 403 -6.45 34.63 -7.43
C ASN A 403 -5.49 33.43 -7.44
N GLY A 404 -4.96 33.08 -8.61
CA GLY A 404 -3.96 32.04 -8.78
C GLY A 404 -4.53 30.64 -9.00
N ARG A 405 -3.66 29.64 -8.89
CA ARG A 405 -4.00 28.22 -9.07
C ARG A 405 -4.04 27.52 -7.72
N TYR A 406 -4.92 26.53 -7.61
CA TYR A 406 -5.12 25.73 -6.40
C TYR A 406 -5.06 24.25 -6.73
N ALA A 407 -4.31 23.50 -5.94
CA ALA A 407 -4.41 22.04 -5.88
C ALA A 407 -5.59 21.69 -4.96
N ILE A 408 -6.57 20.93 -5.49
CA ILE A 408 -7.78 20.55 -4.77
C ILE A 408 -7.63 19.13 -4.24
N TYR A 409 -7.89 18.96 -2.95
CA TYR A 409 -7.88 17.69 -2.26
C TYR A 409 -9.23 17.42 -1.62
N ILE A 410 -9.68 16.17 -1.65
CA ILE A 410 -10.85 15.67 -0.95
C ILE A 410 -10.36 15.09 0.38
N ILE A 411 -10.98 15.47 1.48
CA ILE A 411 -10.71 14.87 2.80
C ILE A 411 -11.48 13.56 2.91
N ASN A 412 -10.87 12.55 3.53
CA ASN A 412 -11.51 11.25 3.75
C ASN A 412 -12.85 11.40 4.48
N TYR A 413 -13.90 10.87 3.86
CA TYR A 413 -15.27 11.04 4.33
C TYR A 413 -15.54 10.39 5.70
N GLY A 414 -14.83 9.29 6.02
CA GLY A 414 -14.90 8.69 7.35
C GLY A 414 -14.54 9.69 8.46
N PHE A 415 -13.50 10.51 8.24
CA PHE A 415 -13.08 11.56 9.17
C PHE A 415 -14.04 12.75 9.20
N LEU A 416 -14.60 13.15 8.04
CA LEU A 416 -15.62 14.19 7.99
C LEU A 416 -16.85 13.82 8.84
N ILE A 417 -17.24 12.54 8.79
CA ILE A 417 -18.35 11.98 9.58
C ILE A 417 -17.99 11.95 11.08
N GLU A 418 -16.83 11.39 11.41
CA GLU A 418 -16.37 11.26 12.80
C GLU A 418 -16.24 12.60 13.50
N LYS A 419 -15.66 13.61 12.83
CA LYS A 419 -15.42 14.95 13.39
C LYS A 419 -16.62 15.88 13.30
N ASN A 420 -17.76 15.39 12.77
CA ASN A 420 -18.96 16.20 12.52
C ASN A 420 -18.66 17.48 11.73
N VAL A 421 -17.96 17.34 10.61
CA VAL A 421 -17.56 18.49 9.76
C VAL A 421 -18.76 19.10 9.07
N PHE A 422 -19.83 18.33 8.86
CA PHE A 422 -21.14 18.81 8.41
C PHE A 422 -21.87 19.45 9.59
N GLY A 423 -21.61 20.73 9.86
CA GLY A 423 -22.07 21.44 11.03
C GLY A 423 -23.47 22.01 10.90
N GLY A 424 -24.08 22.37 12.03
CA GLY A 424 -25.31 23.16 12.17
C GLY A 424 -26.50 22.45 12.79
N ARG A 425 -26.54 21.11 12.81
CA ARG A 425 -27.64 20.34 13.42
C ARG A 425 -27.09 19.19 14.25
N THR A 426 -27.52 19.10 15.50
CA THR A 426 -27.11 18.04 16.44
C THR A 426 -27.60 16.63 16.04
N ASN A 427 -28.59 16.50 15.14
CA ASN A 427 -29.20 15.26 14.72
C ASN A 427 -29.40 15.21 13.20
N ILE A 428 -28.31 15.16 12.41
CA ILE A 428 -28.40 14.95 10.98
C ILE A 428 -28.93 13.53 10.72
N LYS A 429 -30.03 13.41 9.96
CA LYS A 429 -30.56 12.11 9.55
C LYS A 429 -29.57 11.45 8.57
N ASN A 430 -29.54 10.12 8.54
CA ASN A 430 -28.68 9.36 7.62
C ASN A 430 -28.89 9.74 6.16
N VAL A 431 -30.15 9.96 5.78
CA VAL A 431 -30.55 10.40 4.41
C VAL A 431 -29.88 11.72 4.05
N GLU A 432 -29.95 12.71 4.93
CA GLU A 432 -29.36 14.04 4.71
C GLU A 432 -27.83 13.95 4.58
N LEU A 433 -27.19 13.14 5.42
CA LEU A 433 -25.73 12.94 5.36
C LEU A 433 -25.30 12.20 4.10
N ALA A 434 -25.97 11.09 3.75
CA ALA A 434 -25.68 10.35 2.52
C ALA A 434 -25.92 11.21 1.26
N THR A 435 -26.99 12.04 1.29
CA THR A 435 -27.30 12.97 0.20
C THR A 435 -26.26 14.08 0.10
N ALA A 436 -25.80 14.66 1.21
CA ALA A 436 -24.76 15.68 1.20
C ALA A 436 -23.41 15.13 0.66
N LEU A 437 -23.08 13.89 0.98
CA LEU A 437 -21.89 13.23 0.45
C LEU A 437 -21.99 12.95 -1.06
N LYS A 438 -23.21 12.68 -1.56
CA LYS A 438 -23.47 12.40 -2.97
C LYS A 438 -23.59 13.68 -3.82
N THR A 439 -24.40 14.65 -3.36
CA THR A 439 -24.72 15.88 -4.08
C THR A 439 -23.92 17.05 -3.53
N ARG A 440 -22.65 17.12 -3.89
CA ARG A 440 -21.78 18.22 -3.45
C ARG A 440 -21.68 19.28 -4.55
N ASN A 441 -21.61 20.53 -4.12
CA ASN A 441 -21.26 21.62 -4.99
C ASN A 441 -19.76 21.60 -5.26
N MET A 442 -19.33 21.18 -6.46
CA MET A 442 -17.93 21.10 -6.85
C MET A 442 -17.22 22.47 -6.89
N HIS A 443 -17.94 23.58 -6.72
CA HIS A 443 -17.37 24.92 -6.64
C HIS A 443 -17.08 25.36 -5.21
N GLU A 444 -17.57 24.63 -4.22
CA GLU A 444 -17.37 24.92 -2.79
C GLU A 444 -16.17 24.15 -2.23
N TYR A 445 -15.15 24.89 -1.81
CA TYR A 445 -13.99 24.35 -1.13
C TYR A 445 -13.34 25.41 -0.22
N LYS A 446 -12.81 24.99 0.92
CA LYS A 446 -12.05 25.86 1.81
C LYS A 446 -10.68 26.12 1.21
N ARG A 447 -10.29 27.41 1.10
CA ARG A 447 -8.99 27.83 0.55
C ARG A 447 -7.97 28.01 1.65
N PHE A 448 -6.75 27.59 1.34
CA PHE A 448 -5.58 27.78 2.18
C PHE A 448 -4.43 28.36 1.36
N THR A 449 -3.63 29.22 1.98
CA THR A 449 -2.29 29.56 1.54
C THR A 449 -1.29 28.71 2.32
N VAL A 450 -0.05 28.65 1.85
CA VAL A 450 1.02 27.92 2.55
C VAL A 450 1.24 28.51 3.94
N GLU A 451 1.27 29.84 4.04
CA GLU A 451 1.43 30.57 5.30
C GLU A 451 0.29 30.31 6.28
N SER A 452 -0.95 30.16 5.78
CA SER A 452 -2.11 29.84 6.64
C SER A 452 -2.07 28.44 7.25
N LEU A 453 -1.31 27.52 6.65
CA LEU A 453 -1.14 26.16 7.14
C LEU A 453 0.09 25.98 8.03
N LEU A 454 1.17 26.68 7.71
CA LEU A 454 2.48 26.47 8.34
C LEU A 454 2.85 27.58 9.34
N GLY A 455 2.19 28.74 9.26
CA GLY A 455 2.61 29.95 9.95
C GLY A 455 3.77 30.64 9.22
N GLU A 456 4.36 31.64 9.87
CA GLU A 456 5.56 32.33 9.39
C GLU A 456 6.81 31.56 9.82
N GLY A 457 7.76 31.36 8.92
CA GLY A 457 9.03 30.67 9.18
C GLY A 457 9.70 30.12 7.93
N ASP A 458 10.98 29.75 8.06
CA ASP A 458 11.67 29.04 6.99
C ASP A 458 11.09 27.60 6.90
N ILE A 459 10.78 27.18 5.70
CA ILE A 459 10.20 25.85 5.43
C ILE A 459 11.12 24.72 5.93
N ARG A 460 12.42 24.92 5.92
CA ARG A 460 13.42 23.95 6.40
C ARG A 460 13.42 23.81 7.92
N ASP A 461 13.10 24.87 8.64
CA ASP A 461 12.96 24.84 10.10
C ASP A 461 11.63 24.18 10.50
N ILE A 462 10.61 24.34 9.68
CA ILE A 462 9.30 23.71 9.89
C ILE A 462 9.37 22.19 9.61
N PHE A 463 10.11 21.80 8.58
CA PHE A 463 10.27 20.40 8.14
C PHE A 463 11.76 19.96 8.15
N PRO A 464 12.41 19.91 9.32
CA PRO A 464 13.78 19.43 9.39
C PRO A 464 13.85 17.92 9.10
N PHE A 465 14.91 17.49 8.43
CA PHE A 465 15.20 16.07 8.30
C PHE A 465 15.73 15.49 9.61
N SER A 466 15.14 14.39 10.08
CA SER A 466 15.60 13.67 11.27
C SER A 466 16.80 12.78 10.92
N LEU A 467 17.98 13.38 10.84
CA LEU A 467 19.22 12.69 10.51
C LEU A 467 20.07 12.50 11.78
N PRO A 468 20.63 11.30 12.04
CA PRO A 468 21.55 11.12 13.16
C PRO A 468 22.78 12.00 12.96
N PRO A 469 23.24 12.70 14.01
CA PRO A 469 24.44 13.53 13.92
C PRO A 469 25.70 12.67 13.71
N CYS A 470 26.81 13.30 13.39
CA CYS A 470 28.08 12.62 13.26
C CYS A 470 28.43 11.84 14.55
N PRO A 471 28.75 10.54 14.48
CA PRO A 471 29.06 9.75 15.68
C PRO A 471 30.34 10.20 16.40
N LYS A 472 31.23 10.93 15.71
CA LYS A 472 32.50 11.37 16.25
C LYS A 472 32.48 12.79 16.82
N CYS A 473 31.96 13.75 16.09
CA CYS A 473 31.99 15.16 16.47
C CYS A 473 30.62 15.76 16.77
N HIS A 474 29.54 14.96 16.68
CA HIS A 474 28.16 15.34 16.92
C HIS A 474 27.63 16.51 16.05
N THR A 475 28.35 16.87 14.99
CA THR A 475 27.88 17.87 14.02
C THR A 475 26.56 17.39 13.40
N PRO A 476 25.51 18.25 13.35
CA PRO A 476 24.25 17.92 12.69
C PRO A 476 24.47 17.58 11.21
N ARG A 477 23.76 16.59 10.72
CA ARG A 477 23.83 16.16 9.33
C ARG A 477 22.86 16.99 8.49
N ILE A 478 23.37 17.63 7.43
CA ILE A 478 22.60 18.58 6.61
C ILE A 478 21.77 17.86 5.54
N SER A 479 22.24 16.72 5.03
CA SER A 479 21.57 15.97 3.96
C SER A 479 21.70 14.47 4.16
N ALA A 480 20.67 13.72 3.76
CA ALA A 480 20.66 12.26 3.77
C ALA A 480 21.73 11.67 2.84
N ASP A 481 22.05 12.34 1.76
CA ASP A 481 22.99 11.87 0.74
C ASP A 481 24.46 12.09 1.14
N THR A 482 24.72 12.80 2.25
CA THR A 482 26.08 13.05 2.75
C THR A 482 26.65 11.78 3.36
N LYS A 483 27.71 11.25 2.75
CA LYS A 483 28.39 10.01 3.21
C LYS A 483 29.47 10.25 4.27
N PHE A 484 30.00 11.47 4.36
CA PHE A 484 31.06 11.85 5.29
C PHE A 484 30.70 13.15 6.00
N CYS A 485 31.13 13.29 7.25
CA CYS A 485 30.95 14.51 8.02
C CYS A 485 31.76 15.66 7.41
N SER A 486 31.12 16.83 7.21
CA SER A 486 31.78 18.03 6.68
C SER A 486 32.87 18.60 7.59
N GLU A 487 32.78 18.32 8.91
CA GLU A 487 33.70 18.90 9.89
C GLU A 487 34.89 17.97 10.19
N CYS A 488 34.64 16.67 10.39
CA CYS A 488 35.70 15.77 10.84
C CYS A 488 36.04 14.65 9.86
N GLY A 489 35.37 14.59 8.71
CA GLY A 489 35.58 13.55 7.69
C GLY A 489 35.15 12.15 8.08
N GLU A 490 34.51 11.96 9.25
CA GLU A 490 34.03 10.65 9.70
C GLU A 490 32.92 10.13 8.78
N LYS A 491 32.93 8.80 8.52
CA LYS A 491 31.89 8.16 7.72
C LYS A 491 30.55 8.20 8.48
N LEU A 492 29.54 8.79 7.85
CA LEU A 492 28.19 8.89 8.41
C LEU A 492 27.43 7.60 8.12
N VAL A 493 27.01 6.91 9.17
CA VAL A 493 26.23 5.67 9.10
C VAL A 493 24.77 5.99 9.34
N THR A 494 23.90 5.51 8.47
CA THR A 494 22.45 5.52 8.71
C THR A 494 22.07 4.17 9.30
N PRO A 495 21.37 4.12 10.46
CA PRO A 495 20.94 2.87 11.08
C PRO A 495 20.11 2.01 10.11
N SER A 496 20.18 0.70 10.27
CA SER A 496 19.33 -0.21 9.49
C SER A 496 17.87 0.01 9.86
N LEU A 497 17.06 0.25 8.85
CA LEU A 497 15.61 0.38 9.00
C LEU A 497 14.99 -0.95 9.43
N PHE A 498 15.40 -2.04 8.79
CA PHE A 498 14.93 -3.39 9.11
C PHE A 498 15.24 -3.76 10.57
N GLU A 499 16.47 -3.53 11.05
CA GLU A 499 16.82 -3.81 12.43
C GLU A 499 16.00 -2.98 13.43
N GLY A 500 15.66 -1.75 13.08
CA GLY A 500 14.76 -0.90 13.89
C GLY A 500 13.35 -1.49 13.95
N LEU A 501 12.76 -1.77 12.79
CA LEU A 501 11.37 -2.23 12.68
C LEU A 501 11.15 -3.60 13.34
N VAL A 502 12.04 -4.57 13.13
CA VAL A 502 11.85 -5.92 13.67
C VAL A 502 11.99 -6.00 15.19
N ASN A 503 12.67 -5.04 15.81
CA ASN A 503 12.83 -4.98 17.26
C ASN A 503 11.65 -4.26 17.96
N ASN A 504 10.71 -3.70 17.21
CA ASN A 504 9.54 -3.07 17.79
C ASN A 504 8.61 -4.09 18.45
N ASP A 505 7.93 -3.63 19.51
CA ASP A 505 6.96 -4.42 20.25
C ASP A 505 5.74 -4.77 19.38
N ILE A 506 5.19 -5.99 19.55
CA ILE A 506 4.02 -6.45 18.78
C ILE A 506 2.75 -5.62 18.99
N SER A 507 2.71 -4.74 20.00
CA SER A 507 1.59 -3.82 20.23
C SER A 507 1.40 -2.78 19.12
N ILE A 508 2.40 -2.59 18.26
CA ILE A 508 2.32 -1.71 17.08
C ILE A 508 1.44 -2.30 15.97
N LEU A 509 1.24 -3.61 15.97
CA LEU A 509 0.39 -4.28 14.99
C LEU A 509 -1.10 -3.96 15.24
N PRO A 510 -1.96 -4.02 14.22
CA PRO A 510 -3.39 -3.73 14.33
C PRO A 510 -4.13 -4.86 15.06
N LEU A 511 -3.70 -5.15 16.29
CA LEU A 511 -4.27 -6.14 17.19
C LEU A 511 -4.99 -5.45 18.37
N THR A 512 -5.98 -6.13 18.95
CA THR A 512 -6.59 -5.62 20.17
C THR A 512 -5.62 -5.71 21.35
N PRO A 513 -5.62 -4.74 22.31
CA PRO A 513 -4.74 -4.80 23.48
C PRO A 513 -4.82 -6.13 24.25
N SER A 514 -6.04 -6.68 24.39
CA SER A 514 -6.25 -8.00 25.05
C SER A 514 -5.55 -9.14 24.29
N ARG A 515 -5.57 -9.12 22.95
CA ARG A 515 -4.89 -10.14 22.14
C ARG A 515 -3.37 -10.01 22.24
N VAL A 516 -2.83 -8.79 22.20
CA VAL A 516 -1.41 -8.53 22.40
C VAL A 516 -0.97 -9.09 23.75
N GLU A 517 -1.73 -8.83 24.80
CA GLU A 517 -1.42 -9.32 26.15
C GLU A 517 -1.48 -10.84 26.24
N THR A 518 -2.50 -11.47 25.65
CA THR A 518 -2.61 -12.94 25.59
C THR A 518 -1.43 -13.57 24.87
N ILE A 519 -0.98 -13.00 23.74
CA ILE A 519 0.19 -13.49 22.99
C ILE A 519 1.44 -13.41 23.89
N LYS A 520 1.66 -12.26 24.52
CA LYS A 520 2.82 -12.07 25.40
C LYS A 520 2.84 -12.97 26.63
N GLN A 521 1.69 -13.28 27.20
CA GLN A 521 1.58 -14.17 28.38
C GLN A 521 1.76 -15.65 28.03
N SER A 522 1.26 -16.08 26.86
CA SER A 522 1.15 -17.50 26.49
C SER A 522 2.24 -17.98 25.52
N SER A 523 3.11 -17.10 25.03
CA SER A 523 4.19 -17.46 24.09
C SER A 523 5.48 -16.69 24.40
N LYS A 524 6.54 -16.96 23.66
CA LYS A 524 7.80 -16.21 23.73
C LYS A 524 7.82 -14.95 22.87
N ILE A 525 6.76 -14.69 22.12
CA ILE A 525 6.66 -13.58 21.18
C ILE A 525 6.53 -12.26 21.94
N ARG A 526 7.44 -11.31 21.67
CA ARG A 526 7.47 -9.95 22.22
C ARG A 526 7.62 -8.90 21.14
N THR A 527 8.39 -9.21 20.09
CA THR A 527 8.78 -8.31 19.01
C THR A 527 8.27 -8.81 17.68
N ILE A 528 8.29 -7.93 16.68
CA ILE A 528 7.99 -8.29 15.28
C ILE A 528 8.94 -9.38 14.79
N ARG A 529 10.21 -9.33 15.21
CA ARG A 529 11.21 -10.36 14.91
C ARG A 529 10.75 -11.74 15.35
N ASP A 530 10.19 -11.86 16.54
CA ASP A 530 9.77 -13.16 17.08
C ASP A 530 8.66 -13.78 16.23
N ILE A 531 7.74 -12.95 15.70
CA ILE A 531 6.69 -13.43 14.78
C ILE A 531 7.30 -13.91 13.46
N LEU A 532 8.22 -13.13 12.88
CA LEU A 532 8.84 -13.46 11.60
C LEU A 532 9.76 -14.69 11.66
N MET A 533 10.30 -14.99 12.83
CA MET A 533 11.14 -16.16 13.08
C MET A 533 10.32 -17.43 13.39
N ASP A 534 9.04 -17.30 13.75
CA ASP A 534 8.11 -18.41 14.00
C ASP A 534 7.57 -18.98 12.67
N THR A 535 8.47 -19.40 11.78
CA THR A 535 8.16 -19.87 10.41
C THR A 535 7.19 -21.06 10.39
N ASP A 536 7.25 -21.95 11.39
CA ASP A 536 6.34 -23.10 11.55
C ASP A 536 5.05 -22.72 12.30
N HIS A 537 4.93 -21.46 12.72
CA HIS A 537 3.80 -20.92 13.50
C HIS A 537 3.51 -21.65 14.81
N ARG A 538 4.51 -22.27 15.41
CA ARG A 538 4.34 -23.08 16.65
C ARG A 538 4.05 -22.20 17.87
N GLU A 539 4.77 -21.11 17.99
CA GLU A 539 4.59 -20.16 19.10
C GLU A 539 3.21 -19.47 19.02
N LEU A 540 2.83 -18.97 17.83
CA LEU A 540 1.53 -18.35 17.62
C LEU A 540 0.37 -19.32 17.84
N ARG A 541 0.47 -20.56 17.37
CA ARG A 541 -0.58 -21.59 17.54
C ARG A 541 -0.71 -22.08 18.97
N SER A 542 0.29 -21.91 19.81
CA SER A 542 0.22 -22.24 21.24
C SER A 542 -0.62 -21.26 22.05
N VAL A 543 -0.91 -20.07 21.49
CA VAL A 543 -1.64 -18.99 22.17
C VAL A 543 -3.15 -19.29 22.21
N PRO A 544 -3.81 -19.26 23.38
CA PRO A 544 -5.26 -19.45 23.48
C PRO A 544 -6.03 -18.46 22.60
N GLY A 545 -6.95 -18.97 21.77
CA GLY A 545 -7.75 -18.14 20.85
C GLY A 545 -7.05 -17.69 19.57
N VAL A 546 -5.82 -18.17 19.31
CA VAL A 546 -5.10 -17.98 18.05
C VAL A 546 -5.16 -19.30 17.27
N GLY A 547 -6.17 -19.46 16.43
CA GLY A 547 -6.29 -20.56 15.47
C GLY A 547 -5.55 -20.25 14.16
N PRO A 548 -5.58 -21.16 13.15
CA PRO A 548 -4.87 -20.99 11.89
C PRO A 548 -5.09 -19.63 11.23
N TYR A 549 -6.34 -19.16 11.14
CA TYR A 549 -6.67 -17.84 10.59
C TYR A 549 -5.95 -16.68 11.30
N TRP A 550 -5.97 -16.67 12.65
CA TRP A 550 -5.31 -15.60 13.39
C TRP A 550 -3.79 -15.70 13.31
N THR A 551 -3.26 -16.91 13.22
CA THR A 551 -1.84 -17.14 12.99
C THR A 551 -1.39 -16.48 11.68
N ASP A 552 -2.07 -16.81 10.58
CA ASP A 552 -1.78 -16.26 9.26
C ASP A 552 -1.98 -14.74 9.24
N LYS A 553 -3.02 -14.23 9.90
CA LYS A 553 -3.30 -12.80 9.97
C LYS A 553 -2.25 -12.02 10.78
N ILE A 554 -1.79 -12.55 11.91
CA ILE A 554 -0.73 -11.93 12.73
C ILE A 554 0.60 -11.92 11.97
N SER A 555 0.96 -13.03 11.34
CA SER A 555 2.16 -13.12 10.51
C SER A 555 2.10 -12.13 9.35
N SER A 556 0.96 -12.05 8.70
CA SER A 556 0.68 -11.11 7.63
C SER A 556 0.81 -9.63 8.07
N TYR A 557 0.31 -9.29 9.24
CA TYR A 557 0.48 -7.94 9.81
C TYR A 557 1.94 -7.63 10.12
N ALA A 558 2.70 -8.60 10.64
CA ALA A 558 4.13 -8.42 10.87
C ALA A 558 4.90 -8.20 9.56
N GLU A 559 4.60 -8.99 8.53
CA GLU A 559 5.16 -8.81 7.20
C GLU A 559 4.77 -7.48 6.57
N GLU A 560 3.48 -7.07 6.69
CA GLU A 560 3.03 -5.75 6.20
C GLU A 560 3.67 -4.58 6.95
N TYR A 561 4.03 -4.78 8.21
CA TYR A 561 4.66 -3.75 9.01
C TYR A 561 6.10 -3.50 8.58
N ILE A 562 6.84 -4.53 8.19
CA ILE A 562 8.22 -4.42 7.74
C ILE A 562 8.37 -4.17 6.23
N GLY A 563 7.35 -4.43 5.44
CA GLY A 563 7.34 -4.33 3.98
C GLY A 563 5.97 -3.89 3.51
#